data_4481668d38583b090cc517e581146f65
#
_entry.id   4481668d38583b090cc517e581146f65
#
_cell.length_a   1.000
_cell.length_b   1.000
_cell.length_c   1.000
_cell.angle_alpha   90.00
_cell.angle_beta   90.00
_cell.angle_gamma   90.00
#
_symmetry.space_group_name_H-M   'P 1'
#
loop_
_entity.id
_entity.type
_entity.pdbx_description
1 polymer ?
#
loop_
_entity_poly.entity_id
_entity_poly.type
_entity_poly.pdbx_seq_one_letter_code
_entity_poly.pdbx_strand_id
1 'polypeptide(L)'
;MRIIGRLPDPRMQITVFENDGRFPVQFELGGVTQVYRFRKGDGLQHFGHVESLVDETFRTGVMEQFHAMHRLHAAVNARLGGSAADDPHGDLPDII
;
A
#
# COMPACT_ATOMS: atom_id res chain seq x y z
N MET A 1 -1.93 -8.76 15.83
CA MET A 1 -0.97 -8.25 14.83
C MET A 1 -0.16 -7.12 15.43
N ARG A 2 1.12 -7.14 15.22
CA ARG A 2 2.00 -6.11 15.77
C ARG A 2 3.05 -5.72 14.75
N ILE A 3 3.54 -4.50 14.87
CA ILE A 3 4.62 -4.02 14.02
C ILE A 3 5.93 -4.57 14.56
N ILE A 4 6.72 -5.20 13.70
CA ILE A 4 8.03 -5.69 14.11
C ILE A 4 9.16 -4.91 13.47
N GLY A 5 8.88 -4.02 12.55
CA GLY A 5 9.90 -3.15 11.99
C GLY A 5 9.44 -2.43 10.76
N ARG A 6 10.31 -1.54 10.29
CA ARG A 6 10.09 -0.81 9.06
C ARG A 6 11.33 -0.95 8.20
N LEU A 7 11.12 -0.89 6.90
CA LEU A 7 12.22 -0.97 5.94
C LEU A 7 12.37 0.38 5.27
N PRO A 8 13.61 0.86 5.15
CA PRO A 8 13.83 2.17 4.53
C PRO A 8 13.57 2.13 3.03
N ASP A 9 12.92 3.17 2.54
CA ASP A 9 12.74 3.38 1.10
C ASP A 9 12.47 4.86 0.90
N PRO A 10 13.14 5.50 -0.06
CA PRO A 10 12.98 6.93 -0.26
C PRO A 10 11.64 7.30 -0.91
N ARG A 11 10.91 6.34 -1.45
CA ARG A 11 9.70 6.61 -2.22
C ARG A 11 8.43 6.31 -1.45
N MET A 12 8.46 5.37 -0.52
CA MET A 12 7.26 4.86 0.12
C MET A 12 7.56 4.38 1.52
N GLN A 13 6.53 4.22 2.31
CA GLN A 13 6.68 3.72 3.66
C GLN A 13 6.42 2.23 3.67
N ILE A 14 7.35 1.47 4.25
CA ILE A 14 7.25 0.01 4.30
C ILE A 14 7.24 -0.41 5.76
N THR A 15 6.15 -1.06 6.18
CA THR A 15 5.98 -1.53 7.54
C THR A 15 5.80 -3.03 7.54
N VAL A 16 6.53 -3.72 8.40
CA VAL A 16 6.45 -5.17 8.53
C VAL A 16 5.73 -5.50 9.83
N PHE A 17 4.72 -6.33 9.73
CA PHE A 17 3.95 -6.78 10.87
C PHE A 17 4.18 -8.26 11.10
N GLU A 18 3.83 -8.71 12.27
CA GLU A 18 3.76 -10.13 12.59
C GLU A 18 2.37 -10.44 13.09
N ASN A 19 1.78 -11.49 12.55
CA ASN A 19 0.44 -11.89 12.91
C ASN A 19 0.37 -13.40 12.77
N ASP A 20 0.20 -14.08 13.89
CA ASP A 20 -0.09 -15.49 13.94
C ASP A 20 0.22 -16.26 12.68
N GLY A 21 1.41 -16.73 12.52
CA GLY A 21 1.80 -17.53 11.38
C GLY A 21 2.03 -16.78 10.08
N ARG A 22 1.96 -15.44 10.10
CA ARG A 22 2.16 -14.65 8.90
C ARG A 22 2.96 -13.41 9.17
N PHE A 23 3.55 -12.87 8.07
CA PHE A 23 4.20 -11.57 8.09
C PHE A 23 3.51 -10.69 7.06
N PRO A 24 2.56 -9.86 7.48
CA PRO A 24 2.01 -8.85 6.58
C PRO A 24 3.04 -7.75 6.33
N VAL A 25 3.23 -7.39 5.07
CA VAL A 25 4.11 -6.29 4.67
C VAL A 25 3.26 -5.24 4.01
N GLN A 26 3.28 -4.03 4.56
CA GLN A 26 2.44 -2.95 4.11
C GLN A 26 3.27 -1.86 3.46
N PHE A 27 2.89 -1.48 2.25
CA PHE A 27 3.52 -0.41 1.50
C PHE A 27 2.53 0.73 1.37
N GLU A 28 2.95 1.95 1.69
CA GLU A 28 2.09 3.12 1.61
C GLU A 28 2.73 4.20 0.76
N LEU A 29 1.94 4.78 -0.13
CA LEU A 29 2.42 5.87 -0.98
C LEU A 29 1.22 6.73 -1.36
N GLY A 30 1.25 8.00 -0.91
CA GLY A 30 0.14 8.89 -1.13
C GLY A 30 -1.08 8.39 -0.40
N GLY A 31 -2.20 8.34 -1.06
CA GLY A 31 -3.44 7.90 -0.43
C GLY A 31 -3.75 6.43 -0.62
N VAL A 32 -2.79 5.63 -1.07
CA VAL A 32 -3.05 4.22 -1.37
C VAL A 32 -2.08 3.32 -0.62
N THR A 33 -2.51 2.09 -0.40
CA THR A 33 -1.77 1.12 0.40
C THR A 33 -1.85 -0.23 -0.27
N GLN A 34 -0.76 -0.98 -0.21
CA GLN A 34 -0.73 -2.40 -0.62
C GLN A 34 -0.28 -3.21 0.57
N VAL A 35 -0.93 -4.34 0.80
CA VAL A 35 -0.56 -5.25 1.88
C VAL A 35 -0.39 -6.64 1.31
N TYR A 36 0.75 -7.24 1.54
CA TYR A 36 1.04 -8.60 1.13
C TYR A 36 1.31 -9.43 2.37
N ARG A 37 0.59 -10.53 2.53
CA ARG A 37 0.71 -11.39 3.70
C ARG A 37 1.46 -12.65 3.30
N PHE A 38 2.60 -12.86 3.92
CA PHE A 38 3.43 -14.02 3.64
C PHE A 38 3.35 -15.00 4.79
N ARG A 39 3.18 -16.27 4.47
CA ARG A 39 3.10 -17.31 5.50
C ARG A 39 4.49 -17.58 6.04
N LYS A 40 4.60 -17.73 7.35
CA LYS A 40 5.84 -18.18 7.97
C LYS A 40 6.16 -19.60 7.50
N GLY A 41 7.43 -19.86 7.32
CA GLY A 41 7.89 -21.18 6.88
C GLY A 41 9.38 -21.19 6.73
N ASP A 42 9.89 -22.21 6.03
CA ASP A 42 11.31 -22.31 5.75
C ASP A 42 11.77 -21.06 5.00
N GLY A 43 12.82 -20.43 5.52
CA GLY A 43 13.35 -19.24 4.89
C GLY A 43 12.57 -17.97 5.16
N LEU A 44 11.50 -18.04 5.97
CA LEU A 44 10.74 -16.84 6.33
C LEU A 44 10.25 -17.00 7.76
N GLN A 45 11.15 -16.73 8.71
CA GLN A 45 10.87 -16.98 10.12
C GLN A 45 11.08 -15.75 11.00
N HIS A 46 11.75 -14.72 10.52
CA HIS A 46 12.00 -13.53 11.31
C HIS A 46 12.17 -12.32 10.39
N PHE A 47 12.30 -11.17 11.01
CA PHE A 47 12.34 -9.88 10.30
C PHE A 47 13.42 -9.84 9.22
N GLY A 48 14.60 -10.39 9.50
CA GLY A 48 15.68 -10.39 8.53
C GLY A 48 15.32 -11.14 7.26
N HIS A 49 14.55 -12.21 7.39
CA HIS A 49 14.08 -12.95 6.22
C HIS A 49 13.11 -12.10 5.40
N VAL A 50 12.23 -11.37 6.08
CA VAL A 50 11.29 -10.47 5.39
C VAL A 50 12.06 -9.38 4.66
N GLU A 51 13.07 -8.84 5.33
CA GLU A 51 13.90 -7.80 4.73
C GLU A 51 14.54 -8.28 3.43
N SER A 52 15.03 -9.50 3.42
CA SER A 52 15.62 -10.09 2.20
C SER A 52 14.58 -10.31 1.12
N LEU A 53 13.36 -10.67 1.51
CA LEU A 53 12.29 -10.90 0.56
C LEU A 53 11.86 -9.60 -0.12
N VAL A 54 11.87 -8.49 0.62
CA VAL A 54 11.48 -7.19 0.08
C VAL A 54 12.70 -6.57 -0.61
N ASP A 55 13.07 -7.19 -1.71
CA ASP A 55 14.22 -6.79 -2.49
C ASP A 55 13.83 -5.74 -3.54
N GLU A 56 14.77 -5.37 -4.36
CA GLU A 56 14.53 -4.33 -5.35
C GLU A 56 13.49 -4.76 -6.39
N THR A 57 13.51 -6.02 -6.77
CA THR A 57 12.54 -6.54 -7.74
C THR A 57 11.12 -6.41 -7.20
N PHE A 58 10.91 -6.78 -5.95
CA PHE A 58 9.61 -6.68 -5.31
C PHE A 58 9.19 -5.21 -5.23
N ARG A 59 10.11 -4.34 -4.79
CA ARG A 59 9.82 -2.91 -4.67
C ARG A 59 9.47 -2.27 -6.00
N THR A 60 10.16 -2.67 -7.06
CA THR A 60 9.86 -2.18 -8.41
C THR A 60 8.45 -2.57 -8.81
N GLY A 61 8.08 -3.83 -8.57
CA GLY A 61 6.73 -4.28 -8.87
C GLY A 61 5.67 -3.54 -8.06
N VAL A 62 5.96 -3.28 -6.78
CA VAL A 62 5.05 -2.51 -5.93
C VAL A 62 4.88 -1.10 -6.48
N MET A 63 5.96 -0.47 -6.92
CA MET A 63 5.85 0.87 -7.51
C MET A 63 5.03 0.88 -8.77
N GLU A 64 5.14 -0.16 -9.60
CA GLU A 64 4.32 -0.27 -10.80
C GLU A 64 2.84 -0.35 -10.44
N GLN A 65 2.52 -1.13 -9.40
CA GLN A 65 1.14 -1.22 -8.94
C GLN A 65 0.67 0.12 -8.39
N PHE A 66 1.51 0.82 -7.67
CA PHE A 66 1.16 2.13 -7.14
C PHE A 66 0.85 3.11 -8.26
N HIS A 67 1.60 3.06 -9.37
CA HIS A 67 1.29 3.95 -10.50
C HIS A 67 -0.11 3.70 -11.01
N ALA A 68 -0.51 2.43 -11.15
CA ALA A 68 -1.84 2.11 -11.61
C ALA A 68 -2.90 2.54 -10.60
N MET A 69 -2.63 2.31 -9.32
CA MET A 69 -3.56 2.69 -8.26
C MET A 69 -3.75 4.21 -8.21
N HIS A 70 -2.66 4.95 -8.36
CA HIS A 70 -2.73 6.40 -8.34
C HIS A 70 -3.47 6.95 -9.55
N ARG A 71 -3.31 6.33 -10.70
CA ARG A 71 -4.07 6.74 -11.89
C ARG A 71 -5.56 6.55 -11.65
N LEU A 72 -5.93 5.42 -11.07
CA LEU A 72 -7.34 5.16 -10.76
C LEU A 72 -7.86 6.14 -9.71
N HIS A 73 -7.08 6.34 -8.66
CA HIS A 73 -7.45 7.25 -7.59
C HIS A 73 -7.63 8.68 -8.11
N ALA A 74 -6.71 9.11 -8.96
CA ALA A 74 -6.78 10.44 -9.54
C ALA A 74 -7.99 10.59 -10.47
N ALA A 75 -8.30 9.53 -11.22
CA ALA A 75 -9.44 9.57 -12.11
C ALA A 75 -10.75 9.71 -11.32
N VAL A 76 -10.86 9.00 -10.21
CA VAL A 76 -12.04 9.10 -9.36
C VAL A 76 -12.10 10.46 -8.68
N ASN A 77 -10.97 10.94 -8.17
CA ASN A 77 -10.90 12.24 -7.55
C ASN A 77 -11.25 13.37 -8.54
N ALA A 78 -10.85 13.21 -9.80
CA ALA A 78 -11.16 14.19 -10.81
C ALA A 78 -12.67 14.29 -11.02
N ARG A 79 -13.35 13.16 -10.98
CA ARG A 79 -14.81 13.18 -11.09
C ARG A 79 -15.46 13.87 -9.90
N LEU A 80 -14.95 13.60 -8.71
CA LEU A 80 -15.45 14.25 -7.52
C LEU A 80 -15.16 15.74 -7.55
N GLY A 81 -13.94 16.09 -7.89
CA GLY A 81 -13.54 17.48 -7.97
C GLY A 81 -14.29 18.21 -9.03
N GLY A 82 -14.43 17.60 -10.20
CA GLY A 82 -15.18 18.20 -11.30
C GLY A 82 -16.63 18.38 -10.92
N SER A 83 -17.21 17.36 -10.29
CA SER A 83 -18.57 17.44 -9.83
C SER A 83 -18.73 18.55 -8.81
N ALA A 84 -17.82 18.62 -7.88
CA ALA A 84 -17.88 19.65 -6.86
C ALA A 84 -17.76 21.04 -7.45
N ALA A 85 -16.93 21.17 -8.46
CA ALA A 85 -16.73 22.46 -9.11
C ALA A 85 -17.94 22.85 -9.93
N ASP A 86 -18.51 21.89 -10.64
CA ASP A 86 -19.63 22.16 -11.55
C ASP A 86 -20.95 22.12 -10.85
N ASP A 87 -21.05 21.28 -9.85
CA ASP A 87 -22.32 21.02 -9.18
C ASP A 87 -22.20 21.34 -7.72
N PRO A 88 -22.75 22.42 -7.32
CA PRO A 88 -22.68 22.80 -5.92
C PRO A 88 -23.33 21.81 -4.98
N HIS A 89 -24.16 20.94 -5.47
CA HIS A 89 -24.73 19.96 -4.61
C HIS A 89 -23.76 18.97 -4.22
N GLY A 90 -22.82 18.91 -5.04
CA GLY A 90 -21.90 17.95 -4.73
C GLY A 90 -22.51 16.71 -4.41
N ASP A 91 -23.29 16.64 -4.60
CA ASP A 91 -23.76 15.67 -4.17
C ASP A 91 -23.28 14.56 -4.11
N LEU A 92 -23.00 14.49 -3.99
CA LEU A 92 -22.53 13.53 -3.95
C LEU A 92 -22.26 12.97 -3.01
N PRO A 93 -22.31 13.27 -2.69
CA PRO A 93 -21.76 12.68 -1.81
C PRO A 93 -22.29 11.68 -1.22
N ASP A 94 -22.82 11.73 -1.48
CA ASP A 94 -23.28 10.87 -0.97
C ASP A 94 -22.86 9.77 -1.21
N ILE A 95 -22.56 9.68 -1.18
CA ILE A 95 -22.23 8.69 -1.43
C ILE A 95 -21.55 7.99 -0.75
N ILE A 96 -21.52 7.81 -0.34
CA ILE A 96 -20.93 7.19 0.32
C ILE A 96 -20.71 6.70 0.97
#